data_edae9d68644a2640befe986af6a91f81
#
_entry.id   edae9d68644a2640befe986af6a91f81
#
_cell.length_a   1.000
_cell.length_b   1.000
_cell.length_c   1.000
_cell.angle_alpha   90.00
_cell.angle_beta   90.00
_cell.angle_gamma   90.00
#
_symmetry.space_group_name_H-M   'P 1'
#
loop_
_entity.id
_entity.type
_entity.pdbx_description
1 polymer ?
#
loop_
_entity_poly.entity_id
_entity_poly.type
_entity_poly.pdbx_seq_one_letter_code
_entity_poly.pdbx_strand_id
1 'polypeptide(L)'
;MVTGLGIDLLEISRVKSVVTAEPRFVQKVLTPAERAQLGKLHKQRYWEYLAGRFSLKEAFSKAMGTGIGAQVGFQDVEIIDNPQGKPEVTRSPYAGQALASVSHTKDLVMTEVLLQENN
;
A
#
# COMPACT_ATOMS: atom_id res chain seq x y z
N MET A 1 6.76 7.43 -20.47
CA MET A 1 5.72 6.49 -20.95
C MET A 1 5.20 5.66 -19.79
N VAL A 2 3.90 5.54 -19.70
CA VAL A 2 3.27 4.66 -18.72
C VAL A 2 3.50 3.21 -19.11
N THR A 3 3.96 2.40 -18.17
CA THR A 3 4.25 0.99 -18.41
C THR A 3 3.36 0.05 -17.62
N GLY A 4 2.65 0.55 -16.60
CA GLY A 4 1.78 -0.30 -15.80
C GLY A 4 0.77 0.51 -15.02
N LEU A 5 -0.36 -0.12 -14.78
CA LEU A 5 -1.46 0.47 -14.01
C LEU A 5 -2.09 -0.63 -13.18
N GLY A 6 -2.27 -0.39 -11.90
CA GLY A 6 -2.91 -1.34 -11.00
C GLY A 6 -3.93 -0.64 -10.13
N ILE A 7 -5.05 -1.31 -9.92
CA ILE A 7 -6.14 -0.83 -9.06
C ILE A 7 -6.48 -1.95 -8.08
N ASP A 8 -6.79 -1.57 -6.85
CA ASP A 8 -7.24 -2.51 -5.84
C ASP A 8 -8.37 -1.89 -5.04
N LEU A 9 -9.32 -2.71 -4.64
CA LEU A 9 -10.47 -2.32 -3.84
C LEU A 9 -10.58 -3.27 -2.66
N LEU A 10 -10.70 -2.74 -1.45
CA LEU A 10 -10.62 -3.56 -0.24
C LEU A 10 -11.56 -3.03 0.83
N GLU A 11 -12.30 -3.95 1.46
CA GLU A 11 -13.09 -3.62 2.64
C GLU A 11 -12.19 -3.53 3.87
N ILE A 12 -12.28 -2.42 4.60
CA ILE A 12 -11.46 -2.18 5.79
C ILE A 12 -11.74 -3.25 6.86
N SER A 13 -12.98 -3.70 6.98
CA SER A 13 -13.36 -4.73 7.94
C SER A 13 -12.60 -6.05 7.75
N ARG A 14 -12.23 -6.37 6.51
CA ARG A 14 -11.44 -7.58 6.23
C ARG A 14 -10.05 -7.48 6.84
N VAL A 15 -9.43 -6.32 6.76
CA VAL A 15 -8.11 -6.09 7.37
C VAL A 15 -8.21 -6.20 8.88
N LYS A 16 -9.25 -5.62 9.48
CA LYS A 16 -9.46 -5.74 10.94
C LYS A 16 -9.57 -7.19 11.36
N SER A 17 -10.33 -8.00 10.60
CA SER A 17 -10.51 -9.41 10.90
C SER A 17 -9.19 -10.19 10.81
N VAL A 18 -8.39 -9.93 9.79
CA VAL A 18 -7.10 -10.59 9.61
C VAL A 18 -6.16 -10.23 10.74
N VAL A 19 -6.07 -8.96 11.11
CA VAL A 19 -5.19 -8.51 12.20
C VAL A 19 -5.62 -9.10 13.54
N THR A 20 -6.92 -9.19 13.78
CA THR A 20 -7.44 -9.79 15.01
C THR A 20 -7.05 -11.27 15.10
N ALA A 21 -7.15 -12.00 14.01
CA ALA A 21 -6.79 -13.42 13.96
C ALA A 21 -5.28 -13.63 13.97
N GLU A 22 -4.52 -12.75 13.33
CA GLU A 22 -3.06 -12.86 13.24
C GLU A 22 -2.43 -11.46 13.35
N PRO A 23 -2.09 -11.01 14.56
CA PRO A 23 -1.49 -9.68 14.75
C PRO A 23 -0.19 -9.45 13.98
N ARG A 24 0.57 -10.52 13.66
CA ARG A 24 1.80 -10.40 12.87
C ARG A 24 1.58 -9.97 11.43
N PHE A 25 0.32 -9.96 10.98
CA PHE A 25 -0.02 -9.47 9.65
C PHE A 25 0.51 -8.05 9.42
N VAL A 26 0.45 -7.18 10.44
CA VAL A 26 0.96 -5.81 10.35
C VAL A 26 2.43 -5.81 9.95
N GLN A 27 3.24 -6.65 10.62
CA GLN A 27 4.68 -6.73 10.35
C GLN A 27 4.99 -7.37 9.00
N LYS A 28 4.13 -8.25 8.53
CA LYS A 28 4.30 -8.85 7.20
C LYS A 28 4.05 -7.86 6.08
N VAL A 29 3.04 -6.99 6.25
CA VAL A 29 2.62 -6.06 5.22
C VAL A 29 3.44 -4.78 5.23
N LEU A 30 3.79 -4.26 6.40
CA LEU A 30 4.42 -2.95 6.54
C LEU A 30 5.91 -3.04 6.78
N THR A 31 6.66 -2.14 6.14
CA THR A 31 8.08 -1.92 6.45
C THR A 31 8.21 -1.23 7.82
N PRO A 32 9.41 -1.22 8.42
CA PRO A 32 9.61 -0.51 9.69
C PRO A 32 9.21 0.97 9.63
N ALA A 33 9.51 1.67 8.53
CA ALA A 33 9.15 3.07 8.39
C ALA A 33 7.63 3.26 8.30
N GLU A 34 6.94 2.38 7.59
CA GLU A 34 5.48 2.41 7.53
C GLU A 34 4.87 2.12 8.90
N ARG A 35 5.42 1.16 9.64
CA ARG A 35 4.96 0.87 11.00
C ARG A 35 5.14 2.07 11.94
N ALA A 36 6.21 2.84 11.75
CA ALA A 36 6.43 4.04 12.53
C ALA A 36 5.35 5.08 12.28
N GLN A 37 4.92 5.25 11.03
CA GLN A 37 3.80 6.14 10.72
C GLN A 37 2.49 5.63 11.31
N LEU A 38 2.22 4.32 11.16
CA LEU A 38 1.01 3.70 11.70
C LEU A 38 0.89 3.88 13.20
N GLY A 39 2.01 3.76 13.91
CA GLY A 39 2.06 3.87 15.36
C GLY A 39 1.63 5.22 15.92
N LYS A 40 1.58 6.25 15.08
CA LYS A 40 1.13 7.60 15.46
C LYS A 40 -0.37 7.80 15.22
N LEU A 41 -1.05 6.83 14.62
CA LEU A 41 -2.45 6.95 14.23
C LEU A 41 -3.34 6.16 15.18
N HIS A 42 -4.60 6.59 15.29
CA HIS A 42 -5.54 6.01 16.23
C HIS A 42 -6.89 5.77 15.57
N LYS A 43 -7.66 4.82 16.12
CA LYS A 43 -9.05 4.57 15.74
C LYS A 43 -9.18 4.33 14.22
N GLN A 44 -10.10 5.05 13.57
CA GLN A 44 -10.38 4.86 12.16
C GLN A 44 -9.16 5.14 11.27
N ARG A 45 -8.37 6.18 11.60
CA ARG A 45 -7.18 6.51 10.82
C ARG A 45 -6.14 5.38 10.80
N TYR A 46 -6.00 4.66 11.91
CA TYR A 46 -5.11 3.50 11.99
C TYR A 46 -5.52 2.45 10.94
N TRP A 47 -6.81 2.12 10.89
CA TRP A 47 -7.31 1.09 9.98
C TRP A 47 -7.29 1.55 8.52
N GLU A 48 -7.59 2.82 8.27
CA GLU A 48 -7.50 3.40 6.92
C GLU A 48 -6.07 3.34 6.39
N TYR A 49 -5.10 3.68 7.23
CA TYR A 49 -3.69 3.62 6.83
C TYR A 49 -3.27 2.18 6.52
N LEU A 50 -3.54 1.27 7.43
CA LEU A 50 -3.13 -0.13 7.28
C LEU A 50 -3.79 -0.77 6.05
N ALA A 51 -5.10 -0.59 5.91
CA ALA A 51 -5.82 -1.10 4.74
C ALA A 51 -5.34 -0.44 3.46
N GLY A 52 -5.08 0.86 3.49
CA GLY A 52 -4.54 1.60 2.35
C GLY A 52 -3.19 1.09 1.92
N ARG A 53 -2.28 0.83 2.85
CA ARG A 53 -0.95 0.29 2.52
C ARG A 53 -1.05 -1.12 1.95
N PHE A 54 -1.87 -1.97 2.55
CA PHE A 54 -2.09 -3.32 2.03
C PHE A 54 -2.61 -3.25 0.59
N SER A 55 -3.64 -2.45 0.36
CA SER A 55 -4.26 -2.28 -0.95
C SER A 55 -3.29 -1.67 -1.97
N LEU A 56 -2.50 -0.65 -1.57
CA LEU A 56 -1.50 -0.05 -2.46
C LEU A 56 -0.45 -1.05 -2.92
N LYS A 57 -0.01 -1.94 -2.04
CA LYS A 57 0.99 -2.95 -2.41
C LYS A 57 0.41 -3.99 -3.35
N GLU A 58 -0.86 -4.35 -3.17
CA GLU A 58 -1.58 -5.19 -4.12
C GLU A 58 -1.70 -4.49 -5.48
N ALA A 59 -2.09 -3.19 -5.48
CA ALA A 59 -2.19 -2.42 -6.72
C ALA A 59 -0.84 -2.30 -7.42
N PHE A 60 0.23 -2.09 -6.65
CA PHE A 60 1.58 -2.05 -7.21
C PHE A 60 1.92 -3.37 -7.92
N SER A 61 1.64 -4.49 -7.26
CA SER A 61 1.93 -5.80 -7.85
C SER A 61 1.13 -6.05 -9.12
N LYS A 62 -0.11 -5.57 -9.17
CA LYS A 62 -0.92 -5.65 -10.39
C LYS A 62 -0.35 -4.78 -11.50
N ALA A 63 0.15 -3.60 -11.15
CA ALA A 63 0.80 -2.71 -12.13
C ALA A 63 2.06 -3.36 -12.71
N MET A 64 2.79 -4.13 -11.90
CA MET A 64 3.95 -4.91 -12.34
C MET A 64 3.53 -6.15 -13.15
N GLY A 65 2.28 -6.56 -13.05
CA GLY A 65 1.78 -7.76 -13.72
C GLY A 65 2.14 -9.06 -13.02
N THR A 66 2.59 -9.00 -11.78
CA THR A 66 3.09 -10.18 -11.04
C THR A 66 2.14 -10.72 -9.99
N GLY A 67 1.29 -9.83 -9.40
CA GLY A 67 0.67 -10.12 -8.13
C GLY A 67 1.69 -10.15 -7.00
N ILE A 68 1.22 -10.19 -5.74
CA ILE A 68 2.10 -10.33 -4.58
C ILE A 68 2.61 -11.78 -4.53
N GLY A 69 3.91 -11.95 -4.34
CA GLY A 69 4.54 -13.26 -4.27
C GLY A 69 6.06 -13.16 -4.33
N ALA A 70 6.68 -14.13 -5.00
CA ALA A 70 8.14 -14.23 -5.03
C ALA A 70 8.83 -13.05 -5.71
N GLN A 71 8.21 -12.47 -6.75
CA GLN A 71 8.81 -11.37 -7.51
C GLN A 71 8.58 -10.01 -6.86
N VAL A 72 7.44 -9.81 -6.20
CA VAL A 72 7.11 -8.59 -5.47
C VAL A 72 6.46 -8.99 -4.15
N GLY A 73 7.24 -8.89 -3.08
CA GLY A 73 6.73 -9.11 -1.73
C GLY A 73 6.29 -7.80 -1.08
N PHE A 74 5.54 -7.89 0.01
CA PHE A 74 5.07 -6.71 0.73
C PHE A 74 6.22 -5.83 1.22
N GLN A 75 7.35 -6.43 1.61
CA GLN A 75 8.50 -5.69 2.13
C GLN A 75 9.34 -5.02 1.03
N ASP A 76 9.11 -5.38 -0.22
CA ASP A 76 9.87 -4.82 -1.36
C ASP A 76 9.34 -3.46 -1.78
N VAL A 77 8.16 -3.06 -1.32
CA VAL A 77 7.52 -1.79 -1.64
C VAL A 77 7.31 -1.01 -0.36
N GLU A 78 7.78 0.23 -0.35
CA GLU A 78 7.57 1.12 0.79
C GLU A 78 6.88 2.39 0.33
N ILE A 79 5.81 2.76 1.03
CA ILE A 79 5.00 3.92 0.69
C ILE A 79 4.79 4.74 1.96
N ILE A 80 5.28 5.96 1.95
CA ILE A 80 5.30 6.85 3.12
C ILE A 80 4.48 8.09 2.80
N ASP A 81 3.60 8.46 3.72
CA ASP A 81 2.87 9.73 3.57
C ASP A 81 3.83 10.88 3.78
N ASN A 82 3.82 11.83 2.84
CA ASN A 82 4.60 13.05 2.97
C ASN A 82 3.95 14.00 3.99
N PRO A 83 4.57 15.15 4.33
CA PRO A 83 4.01 16.07 5.31
C PRO A 83 2.60 16.58 4.98
N GLN A 84 2.22 16.58 3.70
CA GLN A 84 0.88 16.98 3.27
C GLN A 84 -0.12 15.81 3.29
N GLY A 85 0.34 14.61 3.68
CA GLY A 85 -0.51 13.43 3.72
C GLY A 85 -0.62 12.66 2.41
N LYS A 86 0.18 13.03 1.41
CA LYS A 86 0.17 12.32 0.12
C LYS A 86 1.07 11.09 0.20
N PRO A 87 0.59 9.91 -0.22
CA PRO A 87 1.44 8.72 -0.24
C PRO A 87 2.47 8.82 -1.37
N GLU A 88 3.72 8.54 -1.01
CA GLU A 88 4.83 8.52 -1.97
C GLU A 88 5.54 7.18 -1.90
N VAL A 89 5.81 6.57 -3.05
CA VAL A 89 6.57 5.31 -3.11
C VAL A 89 8.04 5.66 -2.91
N THR A 90 8.58 5.29 -1.76
CA THR A 90 9.97 5.61 -1.39
C THR A 90 10.96 4.52 -1.78
N ARG A 91 10.45 3.29 -1.99
CA ARG A 91 11.27 2.16 -2.43
C ARG A 91 10.40 1.15 -3.15
N SER A 92 10.86 0.65 -4.27
CA SER A 92 10.17 -0.41 -4.98
C SER A 92 11.13 -1.12 -5.94
N PRO A 93 10.78 -2.34 -6.41
CA PRO A 93 11.60 -3.05 -7.40
C PRO A 93 11.47 -2.51 -8.82
N TYR A 94 10.58 -1.55 -9.06
CA TYR A 94 10.43 -0.96 -10.37
C TYR A 94 11.51 0.10 -10.60
N ALA A 95 12.19 0.04 -11.76
CA ALA A 95 13.33 0.93 -12.04
C ALA A 95 12.91 2.38 -12.35
N GLY A 96 11.66 2.60 -12.79
CA GLY A 96 11.15 3.93 -13.10
C GLY A 96 10.45 4.57 -11.91
N GLN A 97 9.47 5.44 -12.21
CA GLN A 97 8.68 6.10 -11.19
C GLN A 97 7.40 5.33 -10.91
N ALA A 98 7.03 5.22 -9.65
CA ALA A 98 5.76 4.67 -9.22
C ALA A 98 4.98 5.77 -8.52
N LEU A 99 3.78 6.04 -9.02
CA LEU A 99 2.87 7.03 -8.44
C LEU A 99 1.72 6.30 -7.78
N ALA A 100 1.32 6.77 -6.60
CA ALA A 100 0.30 6.11 -5.79
C ALA A 100 -0.80 7.08 -5.42
N SER A 101 -2.03 6.58 -5.39
CA SER A 101 -3.19 7.35 -4.95
C SER A 101 -4.13 6.46 -4.16
N VAL A 102 -4.73 7.03 -3.12
CA VAL A 102 -5.67 6.33 -2.24
C VAL A 102 -6.92 7.16 -2.10
N SER A 103 -8.06 6.51 -2.25
CA SER A 103 -9.35 7.09 -1.91
C SER A 103 -10.08 6.14 -0.98
N HIS A 104 -10.84 6.67 -0.04
CA HIS A 104 -11.55 5.79 0.89
C HIS A 104 -12.87 6.38 1.32
N THR A 105 -13.77 5.49 1.69
CA THR A 105 -14.99 5.81 2.42
C THR A 105 -14.81 5.29 3.85
N LYS A 106 -15.88 5.33 4.63
CA LYS A 106 -15.87 4.74 5.96
C LYS A 106 -15.52 3.24 5.92
N ASP A 107 -15.95 2.53 4.89
CA ASP A 107 -15.88 1.07 4.82
C ASP A 107 -14.87 0.52 3.84
N LEU A 108 -14.47 1.32 2.85
CA LEU A 108 -13.67 0.85 1.71
C LEU A 108 -12.43 1.71 1.50
N VAL A 109 -11.37 1.07 1.02
CA VAL A 109 -10.25 1.79 0.40
C VAL A 109 -10.18 1.37 -1.07
N MET A 110 -9.87 2.33 -1.92
CA MET A 110 -9.56 2.09 -3.32
C MET A 110 -8.21 2.71 -3.61
N THR A 111 -7.34 1.95 -4.25
CA THR A 111 -5.99 2.41 -4.52
C THR A 111 -5.64 2.24 -5.98
N GLU A 112 -4.71 3.07 -6.42
CA GLU A 112 -4.21 3.02 -7.79
C GLU A 112 -2.72 3.27 -7.78
N VAL A 113 -1.99 2.49 -8.56
CA VAL A 113 -0.56 2.67 -8.78
C VAL A 113 -0.32 2.76 -10.28
N LEU A 114 0.42 3.78 -10.67
CA LEU A 114 0.81 4.00 -12.05
C LEU A 114 2.32 3.93 -12.13
N LEU A 115 2.83 3.11 -13.03
CA LEU A 115 4.27 2.98 -13.28
C LEU A 115 4.62 3.68 -14.58
N GLN A 116 5.70 4.46 -14.54
CA GLN A 116 6.18 5.13 -15.75
C GLN A 116 7.70 5.11 -15.81
N GLU A 117 8.20 4.99 -17.04
CA GLU A 117 9.63 4.98 -17.28
C GLU A 117 10.26 6.31 -16.88
N ASN A 118 11.50 6.27 -16.47
CA ASN A 118 12.33 7.47 -16.37
C ASN A 118 12.68 7.97 -17.78
N ASN A 119 12.74 9.26 -17.94
CA ASN A 119 13.15 9.89 -19.21
C ASN A 119 14.67 9.84 -19.38
#